data_f079f708bc2f7739a3d69934f091cd03
#
_entry.id   f079f708bc2f7739a3d69934f091cd03
#
_cell.length_a   1.000
_cell.length_b   1.000
_cell.length_c   1.000
_cell.angle_alpha   90.00
_cell.angle_beta   90.00
_cell.angle_gamma   90.00
#
_symmetry.space_group_name_H-M   'P 1'
#
loop_
_entity.id
_entity.type
_entity.pdbx_description
1 polymer ?
#
loop_
_entity_poly.entity_id
_entity_poly.type
_entity_poly.pdbx_seq_one_letter_code
_entity_poly.pdbx_strand_id
1 'polypeptide(L)'
;MGKLLTFFFIVFAIGTVLSGVMEQETAFATTALTSNVDEDDTTIQVSDTSDFLDSGYLWIGDERLQYTSKTDTSFTDVTRGVADSNNEGGAASGHSTGDKVMNEKANILNIMLGYNRFATRTEIGTMEYPMFVWKLLTVTVPKMITWDYSYLEGDLVLLKYTLLYAISAGFLISFIGWVLPLVRSILPY
;
A
#
# COMPACT_ATOMS: atom_id res chain seq x y z
N MET A 1 6.32 27.58 19.70
CA MET A 1 5.61 26.37 19.25
C MET A 1 6.01 25.92 17.84
N GLY A 2 6.19 26.82 16.85
CA GLY A 2 6.46 26.42 15.47
C GLY A 2 7.65 25.49 15.23
N LYS A 3 8.79 25.75 15.89
CA LYS A 3 10.01 24.94 15.69
C LYS A 3 9.85 23.48 16.16
N LEU A 4 9.16 23.26 17.29
CA LEU A 4 8.92 21.91 17.82
C LEU A 4 7.93 21.13 16.95
N LEU A 5 6.87 21.78 16.48
CA LEU A 5 5.92 21.19 15.51
C LEU A 5 6.66 20.78 14.24
N THR A 6 7.46 21.68 13.67
CA THR A 6 8.24 21.40 12.45
C THR A 6 9.18 20.21 12.67
N PHE A 7 9.85 20.14 13.82
CA PHE A 7 10.73 19.02 14.14
C PHE A 7 9.99 17.69 14.16
N PHE A 8 8.92 17.58 14.94
CA PHE A 8 8.14 16.32 15.02
C PHE A 8 7.49 15.96 13.68
N PHE A 9 7.01 16.95 12.91
CA PHE A 9 6.47 16.72 11.59
C PHE A 9 7.51 16.13 10.63
N ILE A 10 8.73 16.74 10.59
CA ILE A 10 9.80 16.26 9.71
C ILE A 10 10.24 14.85 10.11
N VAL A 11 10.47 14.59 11.41
CA VAL A 11 10.89 13.28 11.90
C VAL A 11 9.84 12.22 11.63
N PHE A 12 8.56 12.55 11.87
CA PHE A 12 7.44 11.66 11.57
C PHE A 12 7.33 11.37 10.06
N ALA A 13 7.39 12.39 9.20
CA ALA A 13 7.31 12.24 7.76
C ALA A 13 8.48 11.41 7.19
N ILE A 14 9.71 11.71 7.59
CA ILE A 14 10.88 10.92 7.18
C ILE A 14 10.76 9.48 7.69
N GLY A 15 10.38 9.29 8.95
CA GLY A 15 10.21 7.97 9.54
C GLY A 15 9.17 7.13 8.82
N THR A 16 8.01 7.69 8.46
CA THR A 16 6.97 6.97 7.72
C THR A 16 7.40 6.63 6.30
N VAL A 17 8.13 7.53 5.60
CA VAL A 17 8.70 7.22 4.28
C VAL A 17 9.72 6.09 4.37
N LEU A 18 10.66 6.16 5.31
CA LEU A 18 11.65 5.10 5.52
C LEU A 18 10.99 3.77 5.88
N SER A 19 9.94 3.81 6.72
CA SER A 19 9.19 2.61 7.08
C SER A 19 8.51 1.97 5.87
N GLY A 20 7.93 2.78 4.97
CA GLY A 20 7.39 2.29 3.72
C GLY A 20 8.44 1.62 2.82
N VAL A 21 9.67 2.18 2.79
CA VAL A 21 10.78 1.58 2.04
C VAL A 21 11.25 0.27 2.68
N MET A 22 11.35 0.22 4.01
CA MET A 22 11.82 -0.97 4.74
C MET A 22 10.78 -2.10 4.75
N GLU A 23 9.48 -1.76 4.65
CA GLU A 23 8.40 -2.75 4.51
C GLU A 23 8.46 -3.51 3.18
N GLN A 24 9.19 -2.98 2.23
CA GLN A 24 9.34 -3.55 0.90
C GLN A 24 10.36 -4.69 0.92
N GLU A 25 9.91 -5.93 1.16
CA GLU A 25 10.77 -7.12 1.12
C GLU A 25 11.20 -7.48 -0.30
N THR A 26 10.37 -7.19 -1.30
CA THR A 26 10.66 -7.37 -2.73
C THR A 26 10.61 -6.03 -3.42
N ALA A 27 11.69 -5.68 -4.11
CA ALA A 27 11.72 -4.51 -4.98
C ALA A 27 10.53 -4.59 -5.96
N PHE A 28 9.91 -3.48 -6.26
CA PHE A 28 8.87 -3.22 -7.26
C PHE A 28 8.80 -4.28 -8.39
N ALA A 29 8.41 -5.52 -8.07
CA ALA A 29 8.31 -6.58 -9.04
C ALA A 29 7.15 -6.27 -9.99
N THR A 30 7.51 -5.97 -11.23
CA THR A 30 6.56 -5.70 -12.30
C THR A 30 6.99 -6.44 -13.56
N THR A 31 6.02 -6.96 -14.29
CA THR A 31 6.22 -7.62 -15.58
C THR A 31 5.03 -7.29 -16.49
N ALA A 32 5.01 -7.82 -17.70
CA ALA A 32 3.91 -7.65 -18.63
C ALA A 32 3.42 -9.00 -19.14
N LEU A 33 2.12 -9.11 -19.43
CA LEU A 33 1.53 -10.28 -20.05
C LEU A 33 2.13 -10.50 -21.46
N THR A 34 2.49 -11.74 -21.78
CA THR A 34 2.96 -12.14 -23.12
C THR A 34 1.87 -12.78 -23.96
N SER A 35 0.74 -13.12 -23.35
CA SER A 35 -0.47 -13.64 -24.03
C SER A 35 -1.72 -13.02 -23.40
N ASN A 36 -2.84 -13.11 -24.12
CA ASN A 36 -4.13 -12.82 -23.52
C ASN A 36 -4.44 -13.83 -22.41
N VAL A 37 -5.18 -13.41 -21.42
CA VAL A 37 -5.59 -14.20 -20.26
C VAL A 37 -7.10 -14.17 -20.15
N ASP A 38 -7.75 -15.31 -20.14
CA ASP A 38 -9.18 -15.47 -19.95
C ASP A 38 -9.53 -15.61 -18.44
N GLU A 39 -10.79 -15.45 -18.09
CA GLU A 39 -11.27 -15.42 -16.68
C GLU A 39 -10.99 -16.71 -15.89
N ASP A 40 -10.87 -17.85 -16.58
CA ASP A 40 -10.67 -19.18 -16.02
C ASP A 40 -9.22 -19.71 -16.15
N ASP A 41 -8.31 -18.92 -16.74
CA ASP A 41 -6.93 -19.30 -16.87
C ASP A 41 -6.26 -19.46 -15.50
N THR A 42 -5.59 -20.60 -15.30
CA THR A 42 -4.81 -20.92 -14.09
C THR A 42 -3.30 -20.76 -14.30
N THR A 43 -2.88 -20.37 -15.48
CA THR A 43 -1.47 -20.10 -15.81
C THR A 43 -1.37 -18.76 -16.53
N ILE A 44 -0.57 -17.85 -16.00
CA ILE A 44 -0.39 -16.51 -16.52
C ILE A 44 1.00 -16.38 -17.13
N GLN A 45 1.06 -16.16 -18.45
CA GLN A 45 2.32 -16.01 -19.18
C GLN A 45 2.79 -14.55 -19.12
N VAL A 46 4.04 -14.34 -18.71
CA VAL A 46 4.66 -13.02 -18.53
C VAL A 46 6.07 -12.98 -19.13
N SER A 47 6.61 -11.77 -19.25
CA SER A 47 7.95 -11.58 -19.82
C SER A 47 9.06 -12.10 -18.91
N ASP A 48 8.94 -11.94 -17.60
CA ASP A 48 9.93 -12.32 -16.59
C ASP A 48 9.29 -12.37 -15.20
N THR A 49 9.73 -13.32 -14.38
CA THR A 49 9.26 -13.49 -12.99
C THR A 49 10.39 -13.42 -11.97
N SER A 50 11.61 -13.07 -12.37
CA SER A 50 12.82 -13.15 -11.52
C SER A 50 12.69 -12.36 -10.23
N ASP A 51 12.04 -11.19 -10.29
CA ASP A 51 11.86 -10.28 -9.14
C ASP A 51 10.68 -10.65 -8.24
N PHE A 52 9.90 -11.69 -8.62
CA PHE A 52 8.75 -12.13 -7.84
C PHE A 52 9.11 -13.27 -6.90
N LEU A 53 8.43 -13.37 -5.76
CA LEU A 53 8.54 -14.52 -4.86
C LEU A 53 8.03 -15.81 -5.53
N ASP A 54 8.33 -16.96 -4.94
CA ASP A 54 7.88 -18.26 -5.49
C ASP A 54 6.38 -18.47 -5.40
N SER A 55 5.71 -17.76 -4.48
CA SER A 55 4.25 -17.72 -4.33
C SER A 55 3.82 -16.36 -3.79
N GLY A 56 2.56 -16.00 -3.98
CA GLY A 56 2.05 -14.71 -3.49
C GLY A 56 0.82 -14.23 -4.21
N TYR A 57 0.68 -12.91 -4.26
CA TYR A 57 -0.44 -12.24 -4.91
C TYR A 57 0.06 -11.29 -5.99
N LEU A 58 -0.73 -11.20 -7.06
CA LEU A 58 -0.52 -10.32 -8.21
C LEU A 58 -1.72 -9.43 -8.40
N TRP A 59 -1.48 -8.29 -9.03
CA TRP A 59 -2.51 -7.42 -9.56
C TRP A 59 -2.33 -7.25 -11.07
N ILE A 60 -3.43 -7.42 -11.80
CA ILE A 60 -3.53 -7.11 -13.22
C ILE A 60 -4.77 -6.22 -13.38
N GLY A 61 -4.57 -4.93 -13.70
CA GLY A 61 -5.68 -3.99 -13.67
C GLY A 61 -6.32 -3.90 -12.27
N ASP A 62 -7.61 -4.21 -12.20
CA ASP A 62 -8.38 -4.21 -10.95
C ASP A 62 -8.56 -5.62 -10.35
N GLU A 63 -7.99 -6.65 -10.97
CA GLU A 63 -8.09 -8.02 -10.49
C GLU A 63 -6.89 -8.38 -9.63
N ARG A 64 -7.16 -9.01 -8.49
CA ARG A 64 -6.16 -9.63 -7.63
C ARG A 64 -6.17 -11.15 -7.84
N LEU A 65 -4.98 -11.71 -8.05
CA LEU A 65 -4.78 -13.13 -8.28
C LEU A 65 -3.84 -13.69 -7.21
N GLN A 66 -4.05 -14.94 -6.83
CA GLN A 66 -3.11 -15.69 -5.98
C GLN A 66 -2.41 -16.75 -6.83
N TYR A 67 -1.09 -16.83 -6.76
CA TYR A 67 -0.31 -17.90 -7.38
C TYR A 67 0.45 -18.68 -6.31
N THR A 68 0.64 -19.99 -6.54
CA THR A 68 1.34 -20.86 -5.59
C THR A 68 2.68 -21.33 -6.12
N SER A 69 2.95 -21.13 -7.41
CA SER A 69 4.22 -21.49 -8.04
C SER A 69 4.52 -20.58 -9.24
N LYS A 70 5.77 -20.52 -9.67
CA LYS A 70 6.21 -19.78 -10.85
C LYS A 70 7.28 -20.54 -11.62
N THR A 71 7.44 -20.19 -12.89
CA THR A 71 8.61 -20.48 -13.74
C THR A 71 9.28 -19.16 -14.08
N ASP A 72 10.33 -19.16 -14.91
CA ASP A 72 11.00 -17.91 -15.32
C ASP A 72 10.08 -16.96 -16.11
N THR A 73 9.02 -17.48 -16.74
CA THR A 73 8.13 -16.72 -17.63
C THR A 73 6.64 -16.96 -17.38
N SER A 74 6.27 -17.60 -16.28
CA SER A 74 4.85 -17.80 -15.96
C SER A 74 4.59 -17.91 -14.46
N PHE A 75 3.40 -17.52 -14.05
CA PHE A 75 2.80 -17.88 -12.76
C PHE A 75 1.86 -19.04 -12.97
N THR A 76 1.91 -20.05 -12.10
CA THR A 76 1.13 -21.28 -12.20
C THR A 76 0.30 -21.53 -10.96
N ASP A 77 -0.70 -22.40 -11.08
CA ASP A 77 -1.66 -22.68 -10.02
C ASP A 77 -2.32 -21.38 -9.50
N VAL A 78 -2.77 -20.57 -10.46
CA VAL A 78 -3.34 -19.25 -10.18
C VAL A 78 -4.81 -19.39 -9.83
N THR A 79 -5.17 -18.80 -8.69
CA THR A 79 -6.57 -18.57 -8.30
C THR A 79 -6.94 -17.15 -8.69
N ARG A 80 -8.02 -17.03 -9.48
CA ARG A 80 -8.49 -15.76 -10.04
C ARG A 80 -9.46 -15.04 -9.10
N GLY A 81 -9.51 -13.71 -9.19
CA GLY A 81 -10.51 -12.89 -8.49
C GLY A 81 -10.49 -13.05 -6.96
N VAL A 82 -9.34 -13.02 -6.34
CA VAL A 82 -9.19 -13.16 -4.89
C VAL A 82 -9.30 -11.80 -4.22
N ALA A 83 -10.42 -11.54 -3.54
CA ALA A 83 -10.60 -10.29 -2.81
C ALA A 83 -9.54 -10.08 -1.73
N ASP A 84 -9.07 -8.84 -1.59
CA ASP A 84 -8.20 -8.45 -0.48
C ASP A 84 -9.00 -8.21 0.82
N SER A 85 -8.33 -7.80 1.90
CA SER A 85 -8.96 -7.47 3.18
C SER A 85 -9.97 -6.31 3.11
N ASN A 86 -9.93 -5.50 2.05
CA ASN A 86 -10.85 -4.40 1.78
C ASN A 86 -11.98 -4.80 0.81
N ASN A 87 -12.08 -6.09 0.47
CA ASN A 87 -13.02 -6.65 -0.51
C ASN A 87 -12.81 -6.10 -1.93
N GLU A 88 -11.55 -5.85 -2.32
CA GLU A 88 -11.15 -5.40 -3.65
C GLU A 88 -10.48 -6.54 -4.43
N GLY A 89 -10.50 -6.46 -5.76
CA GLY A 89 -9.85 -7.43 -6.65
C GLY A 89 -10.57 -8.78 -6.77
N GLY A 90 -11.75 -8.93 -6.17
CA GLY A 90 -12.48 -10.20 -6.06
C GLY A 90 -13.26 -10.63 -7.31
N ALA A 91 -13.10 -9.98 -8.46
CA ALA A 91 -13.74 -10.37 -9.72
C ALA A 91 -12.68 -10.78 -10.75
N ALA A 92 -12.78 -12.01 -11.26
CA ALA A 92 -11.98 -12.44 -12.41
C ALA A 92 -12.40 -11.67 -13.65
N SER A 93 -11.45 -11.30 -14.50
CA SER A 93 -11.68 -10.58 -15.75
C SER A 93 -10.64 -10.98 -16.81
N GLY A 94 -11.01 -10.82 -18.10
CA GLY A 94 -10.07 -11.01 -19.19
C GLY A 94 -9.01 -9.89 -19.25
N HIS A 95 -7.78 -10.25 -19.56
CA HIS A 95 -6.66 -9.30 -19.73
C HIS A 95 -5.98 -9.48 -21.08
N SER A 96 -5.41 -8.40 -21.59
CA SER A 96 -4.76 -8.38 -22.89
C SER A 96 -3.24 -8.51 -22.79
N THR A 97 -2.62 -9.04 -23.83
CA THR A 97 -1.17 -9.03 -24.01
C THR A 97 -0.63 -7.60 -23.83
N GLY A 98 0.42 -7.46 -23.02
CA GLY A 98 1.02 -6.17 -22.68
C GLY A 98 0.47 -5.52 -21.42
N ASP A 99 -0.63 -6.03 -20.85
CA ASP A 99 -1.11 -5.53 -19.57
C ASP A 99 -0.06 -5.74 -18.48
N LYS A 100 0.03 -4.76 -17.59
CA LYS A 100 1.03 -4.74 -16.52
C LYS A 100 0.61 -5.68 -15.39
N VAL A 101 1.52 -6.56 -15.03
CA VAL A 101 1.40 -7.46 -13.87
C VAL A 101 2.31 -6.92 -12.76
N MET A 102 1.78 -6.81 -11.56
CA MET A 102 2.48 -6.26 -10.40
C MET A 102 2.33 -7.16 -9.20
N ASN A 103 3.35 -7.26 -8.37
CA ASN A 103 3.17 -7.90 -7.07
C ASN A 103 2.33 -6.99 -6.14
N GLU A 104 1.76 -7.56 -5.09
CA GLU A 104 0.87 -6.83 -4.16
C GLU A 104 1.56 -5.62 -3.50
N LYS A 105 2.87 -5.67 -3.33
CA LYS A 105 3.69 -4.62 -2.69
C LYS A 105 4.47 -3.75 -3.70
N ALA A 106 4.15 -3.83 -4.99
CA ALA A 106 4.96 -3.18 -6.03
C ALA A 106 4.94 -1.65 -6.03
N ASN A 107 4.16 -1.01 -5.18
CA ASN A 107 4.11 0.44 -5.11
C ASN A 107 4.29 0.93 -3.68
N ILE A 108 5.34 1.71 -3.44
CA ILE A 108 5.63 2.31 -2.14
C ILE A 108 4.45 3.13 -1.60
N LEU A 109 3.67 3.76 -2.49
CA LEU A 109 2.46 4.48 -2.08
C LEU A 109 1.41 3.51 -1.53
N ASN A 110 1.22 2.34 -2.13
CA ASN A 110 0.30 1.33 -1.62
C ASN A 110 0.74 0.83 -0.25
N ILE A 111 2.03 0.58 -0.06
CA ILE A 111 2.59 0.16 1.22
C ILE A 111 2.37 1.22 2.29
N MET A 112 2.69 2.48 1.98
CA MET A 112 2.51 3.60 2.89
C MET A 112 1.05 3.88 3.20
N LEU A 113 0.20 3.82 2.18
CA LEU A 113 -1.23 4.12 2.31
C LEU A 113 -2.04 2.94 2.85
N GLY A 114 -1.50 1.71 2.81
CA GLY A 114 -2.23 0.49 3.15
C GLY A 114 -3.39 0.20 2.19
N TYR A 115 -3.24 0.60 0.91
CA TYR A 115 -4.29 0.56 -0.10
C TYR A 115 -3.73 0.19 -1.47
N ASN A 116 -4.16 -0.92 -2.04
CA ASN A 116 -3.52 -1.53 -3.21
C ASN A 116 -3.95 -0.97 -4.58
N ARG A 117 -4.85 0.02 -4.63
CA ARG A 117 -5.52 0.45 -5.86
C ARG A 117 -4.74 1.45 -6.73
N PHE A 118 -3.77 2.19 -6.16
CA PHE A 118 -3.03 3.21 -6.92
C PHE A 118 -2.01 2.65 -7.91
N ALA A 119 -1.61 1.41 -7.76
CA ALA A 119 -0.57 0.82 -8.59
C ALA A 119 -1.07 0.42 -9.98
N THR A 120 -2.34 0.10 -10.10
CA THR A 120 -2.90 -0.59 -11.27
C THR A 120 -3.74 0.31 -12.18
N ARG A 121 -4.25 1.44 -11.67
CA ARG A 121 -5.09 2.36 -12.45
C ARG A 121 -4.32 3.56 -13.00
N THR A 122 -4.53 3.82 -14.28
CA THR A 122 -4.05 5.04 -14.97
C THR A 122 -4.96 6.24 -14.73
N GLU A 123 -6.21 6.03 -14.32
CA GLU A 123 -7.19 7.08 -14.08
C GLU A 123 -8.00 6.81 -12.80
N ILE A 124 -8.07 7.80 -11.93
CA ILE A 124 -8.91 7.76 -10.72
C ILE A 124 -10.27 8.37 -11.09
N GLY A 125 -11.33 7.57 -11.02
CA GLY A 125 -12.69 8.04 -11.26
C GLY A 125 -13.16 9.05 -10.21
N THR A 126 -14.00 10.01 -10.62
CA THR A 126 -14.49 11.10 -9.73
C THR A 126 -15.21 10.58 -8.48
N MET A 127 -15.85 9.41 -8.56
CA MET A 127 -16.53 8.77 -7.42
C MET A 127 -15.58 8.08 -6.43
N GLU A 128 -14.32 7.94 -6.78
CA GLU A 128 -13.32 7.28 -5.93
C GLU A 128 -12.66 8.25 -4.94
N TYR A 129 -12.70 9.56 -5.21
CA TYR A 129 -12.14 10.57 -4.30
C TYR A 129 -12.72 10.52 -2.88
N PRO A 130 -14.05 10.41 -2.66
CA PRO A 130 -14.60 10.30 -1.30
C PRO A 130 -14.14 9.02 -0.60
N MET A 131 -14.06 7.89 -1.33
CA MET A 131 -13.60 6.62 -0.77
C MET A 131 -12.10 6.67 -0.46
N PHE A 132 -11.31 7.32 -1.30
CA PHE A 132 -9.89 7.55 -1.03
C PHE A 132 -9.68 8.36 0.26
N VAL A 133 -10.39 9.48 0.42
CA VAL A 133 -10.31 10.30 1.63
C VAL A 133 -10.74 9.50 2.86
N TRP A 134 -11.81 8.70 2.76
CA TRP A 134 -12.25 7.83 3.83
C TRP A 134 -11.18 6.81 4.24
N LYS A 135 -10.59 6.11 3.27
CA LYS A 135 -9.52 5.14 3.53
C LYS A 135 -8.24 5.81 4.03
N LEU A 136 -7.90 6.99 3.53
CA LEU A 136 -6.79 7.78 4.06
C LEU A 136 -6.96 8.01 5.57
N LEU A 137 -8.15 8.37 6.02
CA LEU A 137 -8.42 8.66 7.43
C LEU A 137 -8.56 7.41 8.29
N THR A 138 -9.14 6.33 7.76
CA THR A 138 -9.48 5.13 8.56
C THR A 138 -8.43 4.03 8.52
N VAL A 139 -7.58 4.00 7.49
CA VAL A 139 -6.54 2.97 7.30
C VAL A 139 -5.15 3.59 7.36
N THR A 140 -4.87 4.56 6.47
CA THR A 140 -3.51 5.09 6.29
C THR A 140 -3.03 5.88 7.50
N VAL A 141 -3.83 6.82 7.99
CA VAL A 141 -3.45 7.65 9.13
C VAL A 141 -3.25 6.79 10.40
N PRO A 142 -4.15 5.87 10.77
CA PRO A 142 -3.90 4.93 11.86
C PRO A 142 -2.61 4.12 11.66
N LYS A 143 -2.41 3.49 10.49
CA LYS A 143 -1.20 2.72 10.18
C LYS A 143 0.08 3.54 10.39
N MET A 144 0.12 4.77 9.90
CA MET A 144 1.28 5.66 10.06
C MET A 144 1.50 6.07 11.52
N ILE A 145 0.44 6.39 12.26
CA ILE A 145 0.53 6.81 13.67
C ILE A 145 0.96 5.65 14.57
N THR A 146 0.46 4.44 14.31
CA THR A 146 0.77 3.24 15.09
C THR A 146 2.03 2.52 14.63
N TRP A 147 2.67 3.00 13.54
CA TRP A 147 3.83 2.35 12.94
C TRP A 147 3.57 0.86 12.67
N ASP A 148 2.42 0.59 12.05
CA ASP A 148 1.96 -0.77 11.74
C ASP A 148 2.65 -1.28 10.47
N TYR A 149 3.93 -1.68 10.63
CA TYR A 149 4.80 -2.20 9.58
C TYR A 149 5.41 -3.52 10.05
N SER A 150 5.46 -4.51 9.17
CA SER A 150 5.89 -5.87 9.49
C SER A 150 7.34 -5.95 9.95
N TYR A 151 8.23 -5.13 9.39
CA TYR A 151 9.64 -5.09 9.82
C TYR A 151 9.84 -4.59 11.27
N LEU A 152 8.84 -3.90 11.86
CA LEU A 152 8.85 -3.44 13.26
C LEU A 152 8.27 -4.47 14.24
N GLU A 153 7.88 -5.65 13.75
CA GLU A 153 7.48 -6.78 14.56
C GLU A 153 8.73 -7.60 14.95
N GLY A 154 8.65 -8.39 16.00
CA GLY A 154 9.79 -9.15 16.48
C GLY A 154 10.81 -8.30 17.25
N ASP A 155 12.08 -8.34 16.86
CA ASP A 155 13.20 -7.69 17.61
C ASP A 155 13.10 -6.16 17.71
N LEU A 156 12.43 -5.52 16.76
CA LEU A 156 12.27 -4.06 16.72
C LEU A 156 11.01 -3.56 17.44
N VAL A 157 10.22 -4.44 18.01
CA VAL A 157 8.98 -4.09 18.71
C VAL A 157 9.22 -3.12 19.87
N LEU A 158 10.35 -3.25 20.57
CA LEU A 158 10.70 -2.33 21.64
C LEU A 158 10.98 -0.91 21.12
N LEU A 159 11.65 -0.78 19.97
CA LEU A 159 11.88 0.50 19.31
C LEU A 159 10.55 1.16 18.91
N LYS A 160 9.60 0.37 18.38
CA LYS A 160 8.24 0.81 18.03
C LYS A 160 7.55 1.48 19.22
N TYR A 161 7.47 0.79 20.35
CA TYR A 161 6.72 1.28 21.51
C TYR A 161 7.43 2.40 22.28
N THR A 162 8.76 2.41 22.34
CA THR A 162 9.50 3.41 23.13
C THR A 162 9.80 4.68 22.35
N LEU A 163 10.31 4.58 21.13
CA LEU A 163 10.76 5.72 20.35
C LEU A 163 9.69 6.20 19.36
N LEU A 164 9.15 5.29 18.53
CA LEU A 164 8.27 5.69 17.43
C LEU A 164 6.91 6.19 17.94
N TYR A 165 6.34 5.57 18.96
CA TYR A 165 5.13 6.07 19.59
C TYR A 165 5.33 7.41 20.28
N ALA A 166 6.50 7.69 20.86
CA ALA A 166 6.81 9.00 21.41
C ALA A 166 6.85 10.09 20.31
N ILE A 167 7.40 9.76 19.12
CA ILE A 167 7.40 10.65 17.95
C ILE A 167 5.97 10.93 17.49
N SER A 168 5.13 9.90 17.37
CA SER A 168 3.72 10.05 16.99
C SER A 168 2.95 10.89 18.02
N ALA A 169 3.15 10.66 19.31
CA ALA A 169 2.53 11.47 20.37
C ALA A 169 2.96 12.94 20.29
N GLY A 170 4.24 13.20 20.10
CA GLY A 170 4.78 14.56 19.90
C GLY A 170 4.18 15.24 18.67
N PHE A 171 4.06 14.50 17.56
CA PHE A 171 3.41 14.98 16.34
C PHE A 171 1.93 15.32 16.60
N LEU A 172 1.15 14.42 17.17
CA LEU A 172 -0.28 14.63 17.44
C LEU A 172 -0.54 15.81 18.37
N ILE A 173 0.20 15.92 19.50
CA ILE A 173 0.07 17.04 20.42
C ILE A 173 0.39 18.37 19.72
N SER A 174 1.45 18.38 18.92
CA SER A 174 1.88 19.57 18.19
C SER A 174 0.87 19.93 17.10
N PHE A 175 0.32 18.95 16.39
CA PHE A 175 -0.71 19.14 15.35
C PHE A 175 -2.02 19.68 15.93
N ILE A 176 -2.51 19.09 17.03
CA ILE A 176 -3.70 19.58 17.76
C ILE A 176 -3.48 21.02 18.22
N GLY A 177 -2.31 21.33 18.79
CA GLY A 177 -1.96 22.67 19.23
C GLY A 177 -1.92 23.71 18.12
N TRP A 178 -1.69 23.27 16.86
CA TRP A 178 -1.75 24.14 15.67
C TRP A 178 -3.16 24.26 15.11
N VAL A 179 -3.94 23.18 15.08
CA VAL A 179 -5.29 23.15 14.51
C VAL A 179 -6.30 23.88 15.41
N LEU A 180 -6.21 23.76 16.75
CA LEU A 180 -7.15 24.37 17.68
C LEU A 180 -7.32 25.89 17.48
N PRO A 181 -6.26 26.70 17.34
CA PRO A 181 -6.42 28.13 17.06
C PRO A 181 -7.11 28.42 15.71
N LEU A 182 -6.84 27.59 14.68
CA LEU A 182 -7.50 27.72 13.37
C LEU A 182 -9.01 27.45 13.49
N VAL A 183 -9.40 26.37 14.17
CA VAL A 183 -10.82 26.05 14.39
C VAL A 183 -11.52 27.16 15.16
N ARG A 184 -10.87 27.70 16.21
CA ARG A 184 -11.44 28.84 16.98
C ARG A 184 -11.58 30.11 16.16
N SER A 185 -10.74 30.33 15.14
CA SER A 185 -10.86 31.50 14.27
C SER A 185 -12.01 31.39 13.27
N ILE A 186 -12.45 30.17 12.95
CA ILE A 186 -13.52 29.88 11.98
C ILE A 186 -14.89 29.80 12.67
N LEU A 187 -14.92 29.38 13.93
CA LEU A 187 -16.14 29.28 14.75
C LEU A 187 -16.16 30.44 15.77
N PRO A 188 -16.62 31.65 15.35
CA PRO A 188 -16.82 32.74 16.30
C PRO A 188 -17.97 32.37 17.24
N TYR A 189 -17.71 32.42 18.54
CA TYR A 189 -18.75 32.37 19.58
C TYR A 189 -19.56 33.66 19.57
#